data_ad3371f59ad32effdb96bac65c70570c
#
_entry.id   ad3371f59ad32effdb96bac65c70570c
#
_cell.length_a   1.000
_cell.length_b   1.000
_cell.length_c   1.000
_cell.angle_alpha   90.00
_cell.angle_beta   90.00
_cell.angle_gamma   90.00
#
_symmetry.space_group_name_H-M   'P 1'
#
loop_
_entity.id
_entity.type
_entity.pdbx_description
1 polymer ?
#
loop_
_entity_poly.entity_id
_entity_poly.type
_entity_poly.pdbx_seq_one_letter_code
_entity_poly.pdbx_strand_id
1 'polypeptide(L)'
;MAVMNYAKQYGQELANAYPYLSYFADLWNQGESVRFRPLRGKTVYIPSMTTGGARAVNRNQITGVFNRNFDVDWQACDLEMDREWDTLVDPMDMVETNEVATIANVTRTFNEQQKVPEQDAYMASKLAGFAGEFGGIDTTSLNASNILTQWDAWLEYMTDHRINRDRVQCRMTPAIYKLLKEATGLTRFVETAEGFRGVDRNIARLDGVRIMEVPSDMMKTAYDFTNGWAIGGGANQIGAILYDPSALAAPIVYDTSMISAPTAQSKGKWLYYERYYYGVFNLMQRGAGIFAAMAAPSLGTLTVTSVAGTVASGDSVITAKGELIGLTGAPANGLKLYYSAGNASTVITGVTYGGSLPGGANWTEMTANPLTLNSQTAGKYCCVCLVNGSKVVAAGEAVEVVKA
;
A
#
# COMPACT_ATOMS: atom_id res chain seq x y z
N MET A 1 24.51 16.16 11.91
CA MET A 1 25.93 15.81 11.73
C MET A 1 26.15 14.48 12.40
N ALA A 2 26.43 13.44 11.62
CA ALA A 2 26.75 12.12 12.17
C ALA A 2 28.16 12.18 12.78
N VAL A 3 28.31 11.82 14.04
CA VAL A 3 29.60 11.76 14.72
C VAL A 3 30.17 10.36 14.47
N MET A 4 31.25 10.29 13.71
CA MET A 4 31.99 9.03 13.55
C MET A 4 32.80 8.74 14.81
N ASN A 5 32.69 7.53 15.31
CA ASN A 5 33.39 7.11 16.52
C ASN A 5 34.64 6.30 16.15
N TYR A 6 35.80 6.96 16.15
CA TYR A 6 37.06 6.39 15.67
C TYR A 6 37.79 5.47 16.66
N ALA A 7 37.25 5.24 17.83
CA ALA A 7 38.07 4.77 18.97
C ALA A 7 38.04 3.26 19.23
N LYS A 8 37.57 2.39 18.30
CA LYS A 8 37.50 0.96 18.62
C LYS A 8 38.08 0.09 17.51
N GLN A 9 38.90 -0.88 17.90
CA GLN A 9 39.26 -2.00 17.03
C GLN A 9 37.97 -2.72 16.59
N TYR A 10 37.64 -2.58 15.31
CA TYR A 10 36.50 -3.31 14.72
C TYR A 10 36.96 -4.74 14.42
N GLY A 11 36.07 -5.71 14.68
CA GLY A 11 36.23 -7.06 14.16
C GLY A 11 36.28 -7.05 12.64
N GLN A 12 36.72 -8.12 12.02
CA GLN A 12 36.79 -8.24 10.56
C GLN A 12 35.41 -8.18 9.86
N GLU A 13 34.31 -8.27 10.62
CA GLU A 13 32.94 -8.21 10.11
C GLU A 13 32.19 -7.03 10.73
N LEU A 14 31.49 -6.28 9.90
CA LEU A 14 30.54 -5.26 10.34
C LEU A 14 29.38 -5.93 11.06
N ALA A 15 29.17 -5.61 12.34
CA ALA A 15 28.00 -6.01 13.09
C ALA A 15 26.80 -5.12 12.71
N ASN A 16 26.33 -5.28 11.48
CA ASN A 16 25.15 -4.60 10.98
C ASN A 16 23.88 -5.33 11.40
N ALA A 17 22.73 -4.70 11.22
CA ALA A 17 21.45 -5.41 11.21
C ALA A 17 21.49 -6.54 10.17
N TYR A 18 20.65 -7.57 10.38
CA TYR A 18 20.56 -8.66 9.41
C TYR A 18 20.29 -8.09 8.01
N PRO A 19 21.00 -8.58 6.96
CA PRO A 19 20.77 -8.12 5.61
C PRO A 19 19.33 -8.40 5.20
N TYR A 20 18.64 -7.39 4.68
CA TYR A 20 17.30 -7.53 4.19
C TYR A 20 17.30 -8.24 2.83
N LEU A 21 16.48 -9.29 2.71
CA LEU A 21 16.25 -9.99 1.45
C LEU A 21 14.91 -9.54 0.88
N SER A 22 14.86 -9.12 -0.38
CA SER A 22 13.60 -8.73 -1.02
C SER A 22 12.62 -9.91 -1.08
N TYR A 23 11.43 -9.69 -0.56
CA TYR A 23 10.33 -10.66 -0.57
C TYR A 23 9.48 -10.59 -1.83
N PHE A 24 9.59 -9.49 -2.58
CA PHE A 24 8.87 -9.24 -3.83
C PHE A 24 9.79 -9.13 -5.05
N ALA A 25 11.04 -9.60 -4.93
CA ALA A 25 12.03 -9.54 -6.01
C ALA A 25 11.54 -10.18 -7.31
N ASP A 26 10.69 -11.21 -7.21
CA ASP A 26 10.10 -11.92 -8.34
C ASP A 26 9.08 -11.08 -9.13
N LEU A 27 8.57 -9.98 -8.57
CA LEU A 27 7.63 -9.08 -9.24
C LEU A 27 8.32 -7.95 -10.02
N TRP A 28 9.52 -7.57 -9.60
CA TRP A 28 10.27 -6.51 -10.27
C TRP A 28 10.86 -6.97 -11.59
N ASN A 29 10.72 -6.16 -12.62
CA ASN A 29 11.31 -6.43 -13.95
C ASN A 29 10.96 -7.79 -14.58
N GLN A 30 9.80 -8.36 -14.27
CA GLN A 30 9.31 -9.56 -14.98
C GLN A 30 9.14 -9.30 -16.48
N GLY A 31 9.04 -10.38 -17.26
CA GLY A 31 8.91 -10.29 -18.72
C GLY A 31 7.79 -9.38 -19.21
N GLU A 32 6.65 -9.33 -18.50
CA GLU A 32 5.57 -8.36 -18.78
C GLU A 32 6.01 -6.93 -18.45
N SER A 33 6.69 -6.72 -17.34
CA SER A 33 7.17 -5.39 -16.91
C SER A 33 8.17 -4.78 -17.88
N VAL A 34 9.00 -5.61 -18.54
CA VAL A 34 9.97 -5.17 -19.53
C VAL A 34 9.31 -4.64 -20.80
N ARG A 35 8.13 -5.17 -21.18
CA ARG A 35 7.38 -4.73 -22.37
C ARG A 35 6.86 -3.31 -22.24
N PHE A 36 6.59 -2.86 -21.02
CA PHE A 36 5.96 -1.59 -20.74
C PHE A 36 6.94 -0.50 -20.29
N ARG A 37 8.23 -0.66 -20.54
CA ARG A 37 9.21 0.40 -20.26
C ARG A 37 8.93 1.63 -21.12
N PRO A 38 8.82 2.83 -20.56
CA PRO A 38 8.71 4.03 -21.36
C PRO A 38 10.01 4.26 -22.13
N LEU A 39 9.89 4.53 -23.40
CA LEU A 39 11.05 4.93 -24.23
C LEU A 39 11.51 6.35 -23.88
N ARG A 40 10.60 7.22 -23.49
CA ARG A 40 10.85 8.60 -23.04
C ARG A 40 9.68 9.10 -22.18
N GLY A 41 9.97 9.73 -21.06
CA GLY A 41 8.95 10.35 -20.19
C GLY A 41 8.55 9.50 -18.97
N LYS A 42 7.62 10.02 -18.20
CA LYS A 42 7.15 9.43 -16.93
C LYS A 42 5.95 8.49 -17.10
N THR A 43 5.23 8.60 -18.22
CA THR A 43 3.98 7.88 -18.44
C THR A 43 4.20 6.68 -19.35
N VAL A 44 3.74 5.53 -18.91
CA VAL A 44 3.69 4.28 -19.68
C VAL A 44 2.27 4.09 -20.18
N TYR A 45 2.09 3.86 -21.47
CA TYR A 45 0.79 3.54 -22.06
C TYR A 45 0.68 2.04 -22.28
N ILE A 46 -0.30 1.42 -21.66
CA ILE A 46 -0.56 -0.02 -21.76
C ILE A 46 -1.79 -0.22 -22.65
N PRO A 47 -1.65 -0.88 -23.83
CA PRO A 47 -2.80 -1.12 -24.68
C PRO A 47 -3.66 -2.26 -24.13
N SER A 48 -4.97 -2.07 -24.14
CA SER A 48 -5.97 -3.10 -23.89
C SER A 48 -6.87 -3.27 -25.10
N MET A 49 -7.34 -4.48 -25.34
CA MET A 49 -8.24 -4.78 -26.45
C MET A 49 -9.44 -5.56 -25.96
N THR A 50 -10.62 -5.13 -26.36
CA THR A 50 -11.88 -5.82 -26.13
C THR A 50 -12.50 -6.23 -27.44
N THR A 51 -13.21 -7.36 -27.47
CA THR A 51 -13.89 -7.87 -28.68
C THR A 51 -15.37 -8.15 -28.39
N GLY A 52 -16.21 -7.87 -29.36
CA GLY A 52 -17.62 -8.27 -29.32
C GLY A 52 -17.80 -9.78 -29.40
N GLY A 53 -18.90 -10.30 -28.83
CA GLY A 53 -19.22 -11.72 -28.89
C GLY A 53 -19.61 -12.21 -30.31
N ALA A 54 -19.50 -13.52 -30.54
CA ALA A 54 -19.97 -14.15 -31.74
C ALA A 54 -21.51 -14.15 -31.78
N ARG A 55 -22.09 -14.01 -32.95
CA ARG A 55 -23.52 -14.06 -33.21
C ARG A 55 -23.90 -15.29 -34.02
N ALA A 56 -25.16 -15.74 -33.87
CA ALA A 56 -25.67 -16.84 -34.67
C ALA A 56 -25.71 -16.52 -36.15
N VAL A 57 -25.33 -17.50 -36.98
CA VAL A 57 -25.32 -17.36 -38.44
C VAL A 57 -26.73 -17.56 -38.99
N ASN A 58 -27.21 -16.63 -39.80
CA ASN A 58 -28.38 -16.84 -40.63
C ASN A 58 -27.92 -17.37 -41.99
N ARG A 59 -28.19 -18.66 -42.25
CA ARG A 59 -27.77 -19.33 -43.52
C ARG A 59 -28.56 -18.86 -44.72
N ASN A 60 -29.71 -18.22 -44.51
CA ASN A 60 -30.61 -17.81 -45.58
C ASN A 60 -30.47 -16.35 -46.01
N GLN A 61 -29.58 -15.61 -45.36
CA GLN A 61 -29.35 -14.20 -45.69
C GLN A 61 -27.86 -13.90 -45.66
N ILE A 62 -27.36 -13.34 -46.73
CA ILE A 62 -26.10 -12.60 -46.71
C ILE A 62 -26.44 -11.18 -46.27
N THR A 63 -26.55 -10.98 -44.97
CA THR A 63 -26.68 -9.65 -44.40
C THR A 63 -25.32 -9.10 -44.14
N GLY A 64 -24.87 -8.26 -45.03
CA GLY A 64 -24.07 -7.40 -44.42
C GLY A 64 -22.72 -6.92 -44.68
N VAL A 65 -22.61 -5.71 -44.34
CA VAL A 65 -21.40 -4.96 -44.12
C VAL A 65 -20.63 -5.56 -42.96
N PHE A 66 -19.35 -5.88 -43.17
CA PHE A 66 -18.46 -6.25 -42.09
C PHE A 66 -18.24 -5.03 -41.21
N ASN A 67 -18.61 -5.14 -39.94
CA ASN A 67 -18.39 -4.10 -38.94
C ASN A 67 -17.20 -4.45 -38.05
N ARG A 68 -16.49 -3.42 -37.59
CA ARG A 68 -15.41 -3.58 -36.61
C ARG A 68 -16.03 -4.02 -35.28
N ASN A 69 -15.64 -5.22 -34.78
CA ASN A 69 -16.15 -5.81 -33.53
C ASN A 69 -15.05 -5.85 -32.44
N PHE A 70 -14.07 -4.98 -32.51
CA PHE A 70 -13.04 -4.85 -31.48
C PHE A 70 -12.82 -3.37 -31.20
N ASP A 71 -12.46 -3.09 -29.96
CA ASP A 71 -12.04 -1.79 -29.50
C ASP A 71 -10.67 -1.86 -28.82
N VAL A 72 -9.88 -0.81 -28.98
CA VAL A 72 -8.54 -0.69 -28.39
C VAL A 72 -8.52 0.54 -27.52
N ASP A 73 -8.22 0.35 -26.25
CA ASP A 73 -8.06 1.40 -25.26
C ASP A 73 -6.63 1.43 -24.71
N TRP A 74 -6.21 2.59 -24.23
CA TRP A 74 -4.88 2.79 -23.68
C TRP A 74 -4.96 3.23 -22.24
N GLN A 75 -4.44 2.40 -21.32
CA GLN A 75 -4.27 2.75 -19.93
C GLN A 75 -3.00 3.58 -19.77
N ALA A 76 -3.14 4.83 -19.30
CA ALA A 76 -2.00 5.67 -18.95
C ALA A 76 -1.57 5.36 -17.51
N CYS A 77 -0.30 5.03 -17.31
CA CYS A 77 0.28 4.67 -16.02
C CYS A 77 1.50 5.57 -15.76
N ASP A 78 1.43 6.38 -14.72
CA ASP A 78 2.53 7.27 -14.35
C ASP A 78 3.47 6.60 -13.36
N LEU A 79 4.77 6.66 -13.65
CA LEU A 79 5.80 6.25 -12.71
C LEU A 79 5.83 7.25 -11.54
N GLU A 80 5.64 6.79 -10.33
CA GLU A 80 5.46 7.66 -9.17
C GLU A 80 6.76 7.86 -8.38
N MET A 81 7.62 6.83 -8.33
CA MET A 81 8.79 6.81 -7.47
C MET A 81 10.05 7.21 -8.25
N ASP A 82 10.48 8.45 -8.08
CA ASP A 82 11.74 8.99 -8.58
C ASP A 82 12.63 9.28 -7.36
N ARG A 83 13.65 8.44 -7.15
CA ARG A 83 14.46 8.43 -5.94
C ARG A 83 15.91 8.70 -6.27
N GLU A 84 16.57 9.48 -5.43
CA GLU A 84 18.01 9.71 -5.51
C GLU A 84 18.65 9.54 -4.14
N TRP A 85 19.88 9.10 -4.15
CA TRP A 85 20.72 9.01 -2.98
C TRP A 85 22.15 9.38 -3.34
N ASP A 86 22.75 10.22 -2.52
CA ASP A 86 24.10 10.65 -2.68
C ASP A 86 24.88 10.56 -1.36
N THR A 87 26.16 10.29 -1.47
CA THR A 87 27.05 10.27 -0.33
C THR A 87 28.47 10.64 -0.74
N LEU A 88 29.24 11.08 0.24
CA LEU A 88 30.66 11.35 0.07
C LEU A 88 31.47 10.56 1.10
N VAL A 89 32.63 10.09 0.70
CA VAL A 89 33.57 9.37 1.58
C VAL A 89 34.92 10.06 1.50
N ASP A 90 35.45 10.45 2.66
CA ASP A 90 36.82 11.02 2.78
C ASP A 90 37.83 9.87 2.81
N PRO A 91 38.92 9.94 2.04
CA PRO A 91 40.00 8.94 2.13
C PRO A 91 40.63 8.82 3.53
N MET A 92 40.62 9.89 4.31
CA MET A 92 41.12 9.84 5.70
C MET A 92 40.20 9.03 6.59
N ASP A 93 38.84 9.16 6.42
CA ASP A 93 37.89 8.37 7.16
C ASP A 93 38.03 6.86 6.86
N MET A 94 38.39 6.49 5.63
CA MET A 94 38.69 5.10 5.27
C MET A 94 39.88 4.54 6.03
N VAL A 95 40.95 5.32 6.16
CA VAL A 95 42.15 4.91 6.89
C VAL A 95 41.91 4.86 8.40
N GLU A 96 41.27 5.88 8.96
CA GLU A 96 40.99 5.99 10.41
C GLU A 96 39.97 4.93 10.88
N THR A 97 39.06 4.52 10.05
CA THR A 97 38.08 3.46 10.36
C THR A 97 38.55 2.05 9.99
N ASN A 98 39.81 1.89 9.59
CA ASN A 98 40.40 0.62 9.16
C ASN A 98 39.57 -0.02 8.04
N GLU A 99 39.31 0.76 6.96
CA GLU A 99 38.54 0.39 5.76
C GLU A 99 37.03 0.08 5.97
N VAL A 100 36.48 0.32 7.16
CA VAL A 100 35.06 0.14 7.40
C VAL A 100 34.20 1.13 6.59
N ALA A 101 34.64 2.40 6.51
CA ALA A 101 33.94 3.46 5.80
C ALA A 101 34.26 3.49 4.29
N THR A 102 34.42 2.35 3.66
CA THR A 102 34.58 2.28 2.20
C THR A 102 33.24 2.54 1.48
N ILE A 103 33.31 3.11 0.26
CA ILE A 103 32.11 3.30 -0.58
C ILE A 103 31.34 1.99 -0.76
N ALA A 104 32.02 0.87 -0.96
CA ALA A 104 31.40 -0.43 -1.14
C ALA A 104 30.59 -0.87 0.10
N ASN A 105 31.09 -0.67 1.30
CA ASN A 105 30.38 -1.00 2.53
C ASN A 105 29.20 -0.04 2.77
N VAL A 106 29.38 1.25 2.51
CA VAL A 106 28.35 2.28 2.66
C VAL A 106 27.20 2.04 1.70
N THR A 107 27.47 1.78 0.41
CA THR A 107 26.45 1.48 -0.60
C THR A 107 25.75 0.16 -0.35
N ARG A 108 26.47 -0.88 0.07
CA ARG A 108 25.86 -2.16 0.46
C ARG A 108 24.90 -1.96 1.62
N THR A 109 25.30 -1.26 2.67
CA THR A 109 24.46 -0.98 3.83
C THR A 109 23.22 -0.16 3.46
N PHE A 110 23.35 0.82 2.56
CA PHE A 110 22.22 1.57 2.03
C PHE A 110 21.23 0.66 1.29
N ASN A 111 21.73 -0.16 0.38
CA ASN A 111 20.88 -1.07 -0.39
C ASN A 111 20.12 -2.05 0.51
N GLU A 112 20.81 -2.67 1.48
CA GLU A 112 20.25 -3.67 2.38
C GLU A 112 19.26 -3.07 3.40
N GLN A 113 19.48 -1.84 3.87
CA GLN A 113 18.68 -1.25 4.94
C GLN A 113 17.62 -0.26 4.47
N GLN A 114 17.79 0.35 3.30
CA GLN A 114 16.91 1.41 2.81
C GLN A 114 16.28 1.09 1.45
N LYS A 115 17.06 0.89 0.40
CA LYS A 115 16.56 0.77 -0.98
C LYS A 115 15.66 -0.44 -1.17
N VAL A 116 16.13 -1.63 -0.77
CA VAL A 116 15.37 -2.88 -0.97
C VAL A 116 14.11 -2.93 -0.10
N PRO A 117 14.16 -2.58 1.21
CA PRO A 117 12.94 -2.49 2.02
C PRO A 117 11.94 -1.45 1.52
N GLU A 118 12.39 -0.29 1.01
CA GLU A 118 11.53 0.73 0.41
C GLU A 118 10.76 0.18 -0.80
N GLN A 119 11.43 -0.56 -1.69
CA GLN A 119 10.80 -1.17 -2.85
C GLN A 119 9.75 -2.22 -2.45
N ASP A 120 10.05 -3.06 -1.46
CA ASP A 120 9.11 -4.08 -0.97
C ASP A 120 7.90 -3.44 -0.25
N ALA A 121 8.12 -2.43 0.58
CA ALA A 121 7.04 -1.68 1.24
C ALA A 121 6.11 -1.00 0.22
N TYR A 122 6.69 -0.38 -0.83
CA TYR A 122 5.92 0.21 -1.92
C TYR A 122 5.11 -0.84 -2.67
N MET A 123 5.71 -1.98 -3.02
CA MET A 123 5.03 -3.08 -3.68
C MET A 123 3.83 -3.57 -2.86
N ALA A 124 4.02 -3.86 -1.57
CA ALA A 124 2.96 -4.35 -0.70
C ALA A 124 1.79 -3.37 -0.59
N SER A 125 2.07 -2.08 -0.43
CA SER A 125 1.04 -1.04 -0.35
C SER A 125 0.25 -0.90 -1.65
N LYS A 126 0.92 -0.97 -2.80
CA LYS A 126 0.26 -0.92 -4.11
C LYS A 126 -0.61 -2.15 -4.38
N LEU A 127 -0.13 -3.35 -4.04
CA LEU A 127 -0.91 -4.58 -4.16
C LEU A 127 -2.21 -4.51 -3.34
N ALA A 128 -2.13 -4.02 -2.10
CA ALA A 128 -3.32 -3.83 -1.27
C ALA A 128 -4.29 -2.79 -1.84
N GLY A 129 -3.78 -1.70 -2.40
CA GLY A 129 -4.59 -0.69 -3.11
C GLY A 129 -5.33 -1.28 -4.30
N PHE A 130 -4.63 -2.02 -5.17
CA PHE A 130 -5.21 -2.66 -6.34
C PHE A 130 -6.25 -3.73 -5.98
N ALA A 131 -6.00 -4.54 -4.94
CA ALA A 131 -7.03 -5.46 -4.43
C ALA A 131 -8.32 -4.72 -4.05
N GLY A 132 -8.19 -3.53 -3.44
CA GLY A 132 -9.33 -2.67 -3.08
C GLY A 132 -10.11 -2.16 -4.29
N GLU A 133 -9.44 -1.81 -5.37
CA GLU A 133 -10.06 -1.29 -6.59
C GLU A 133 -10.98 -2.32 -7.27
N PHE A 134 -10.62 -3.61 -7.22
CA PHE A 134 -11.34 -4.70 -7.87
C PHE A 134 -12.21 -5.53 -6.91
N GLY A 135 -12.34 -5.11 -5.65
CA GLY A 135 -13.17 -5.80 -4.66
C GLY A 135 -12.57 -7.09 -4.09
N GLY A 136 -11.28 -7.32 -4.32
CA GLY A 136 -10.52 -8.47 -3.79
C GLY A 136 -10.01 -8.25 -2.36
N ILE A 137 -10.86 -7.77 -1.45
CA ILE A 137 -10.50 -7.56 -0.04
C ILE A 137 -11.34 -8.45 0.86
N ASP A 138 -10.67 -9.19 1.75
CA ASP A 138 -11.30 -9.85 2.88
C ASP A 138 -10.87 -9.16 4.19
N THR A 139 -11.86 -8.76 4.98
CA THR A 139 -11.66 -8.11 6.29
C THR A 139 -12.06 -9.01 7.46
N THR A 140 -12.31 -10.27 7.19
CA THR A 140 -12.73 -11.24 8.21
C THR A 140 -11.60 -11.46 9.22
N SER A 141 -11.95 -11.45 10.50
CA SER A 141 -11.00 -11.76 11.56
C SER A 141 -10.59 -13.23 11.49
N LEU A 142 -9.30 -13.49 11.30
CA LEU A 142 -8.75 -14.82 11.11
C LEU A 142 -8.37 -15.47 12.45
N ASN A 143 -8.68 -16.75 12.58
CA ASN A 143 -8.29 -17.60 13.70
C ASN A 143 -8.03 -19.05 13.23
N ALA A 144 -7.51 -19.91 14.10
CA ALA A 144 -7.17 -21.27 13.74
C ALA A 144 -8.36 -22.15 13.29
N SER A 145 -9.59 -21.76 13.61
CA SER A 145 -10.80 -22.52 13.20
C SER A 145 -11.36 -22.09 11.86
N ASN A 146 -11.16 -20.83 11.44
CA ASN A 146 -11.76 -20.30 10.19
C ASN A 146 -10.74 -20.11 9.06
N ILE A 147 -9.45 -20.14 9.35
CA ILE A 147 -8.40 -19.82 8.36
C ILE A 147 -8.47 -20.67 7.09
N LEU A 148 -8.79 -21.96 7.20
CA LEU A 148 -8.92 -22.84 6.02
C LEU A 148 -10.17 -22.51 5.21
N THR A 149 -11.29 -22.22 5.87
CA THR A 149 -12.53 -21.80 5.18
C THR A 149 -12.31 -20.49 4.44
N GLN A 150 -11.60 -19.54 5.04
CA GLN A 150 -11.28 -18.29 4.37
C GLN A 150 -10.26 -18.49 3.24
N TRP A 151 -9.29 -19.38 3.40
CA TRP A 151 -8.37 -19.76 2.34
C TRP A 151 -9.10 -20.31 1.11
N ASP A 152 -10.06 -21.21 1.33
CA ASP A 152 -10.89 -21.74 0.25
C ASP A 152 -11.71 -20.64 -0.44
N ALA A 153 -12.28 -19.69 0.32
CA ALA A 153 -13.00 -18.55 -0.22
C ALA A 153 -12.11 -17.61 -1.06
N TRP A 154 -10.85 -17.40 -0.64
CA TRP A 154 -9.89 -16.63 -1.43
C TRP A 154 -9.55 -17.31 -2.76
N LEU A 155 -9.40 -18.64 -2.74
CA LEU A 155 -9.16 -19.42 -3.95
C LEU A 155 -10.42 -19.51 -4.85
N GLU A 156 -11.61 -19.52 -4.26
CA GLU A 156 -12.89 -19.40 -4.99
C GLU A 156 -12.92 -18.07 -5.74
N TYR A 157 -12.65 -16.93 -5.06
CA TYR A 157 -12.56 -15.62 -5.71
C TYR A 157 -11.61 -15.63 -6.91
N MET A 158 -10.39 -16.17 -6.75
CA MET A 158 -9.43 -16.26 -7.85
C MET A 158 -9.96 -17.10 -9.02
N THR A 159 -10.61 -18.22 -8.73
CA THR A 159 -11.14 -19.14 -9.75
C THR A 159 -12.33 -18.53 -10.50
N ASP A 160 -13.22 -17.83 -9.80
CA ASP A 160 -14.38 -17.14 -10.40
C ASP A 160 -13.95 -16.03 -11.37
N HIS A 161 -12.81 -15.41 -11.09
CA HIS A 161 -12.20 -14.43 -11.99
C HIS A 161 -11.30 -15.05 -13.07
N ARG A 162 -11.36 -16.38 -13.26
CA ARG A 162 -10.64 -17.15 -14.31
C ARG A 162 -9.12 -17.10 -14.18
N ILE A 163 -8.62 -16.96 -12.97
CA ILE A 163 -7.18 -16.94 -12.68
C ILE A 163 -6.70 -18.37 -12.50
N ASN A 164 -5.58 -18.72 -13.15
CA ASN A 164 -5.01 -20.06 -13.02
C ASN A 164 -4.32 -20.20 -11.67
N ARG A 165 -4.77 -21.13 -10.84
CA ARG A 165 -4.22 -21.42 -9.49
C ARG A 165 -2.72 -21.68 -9.50
N ASP A 166 -2.20 -22.38 -10.48
CA ASP A 166 -0.78 -22.74 -10.57
C ASP A 166 0.14 -21.51 -10.66
N ARG A 167 -0.42 -20.36 -11.05
CA ARG A 167 0.31 -19.09 -11.17
C ARG A 167 0.17 -18.22 -9.94
N VAL A 168 -0.84 -18.48 -9.11
CA VAL A 168 -1.10 -17.68 -7.90
C VAL A 168 0.02 -17.90 -6.90
N GLN A 169 0.49 -16.81 -6.34
CA GLN A 169 1.43 -16.78 -5.23
C GLN A 169 0.79 -16.08 -4.04
N CYS A 170 1.19 -16.50 -2.84
CA CYS A 170 0.73 -15.90 -1.60
C CYS A 170 1.91 -15.39 -0.78
N ARG A 171 1.79 -14.15 -0.32
CA ARG A 171 2.64 -13.55 0.71
C ARG A 171 1.81 -13.39 1.96
N MET A 172 2.28 -13.90 3.09
CA MET A 172 1.54 -13.76 4.34
C MET A 172 2.45 -13.41 5.51
N THR A 173 1.87 -12.75 6.50
CA THR A 173 2.59 -12.40 7.71
C THR A 173 2.83 -13.62 8.59
N PRO A 174 3.87 -13.61 9.45
CA PRO A 174 4.16 -14.70 10.37
C PRO A 174 2.99 -15.05 11.30
N ALA A 175 2.17 -14.04 11.66
CA ALA A 175 0.99 -14.24 12.49
C ALA A 175 -0.06 -15.12 11.79
N ILE A 176 -0.37 -14.82 10.53
CA ILE A 176 -1.34 -15.61 9.74
C ILE A 176 -0.76 -16.98 9.39
N TYR A 177 0.51 -17.05 9.05
CA TYR A 177 1.19 -18.32 8.79
C TYR A 177 1.20 -19.25 10.02
N LYS A 178 1.33 -18.68 11.22
CA LYS A 178 1.18 -19.44 12.48
C LYS A 178 -0.24 -20.01 12.60
N LEU A 179 -1.28 -19.20 12.36
CA LEU A 179 -2.67 -19.67 12.39
C LEU A 179 -2.92 -20.80 11.39
N LEU A 180 -2.34 -20.71 10.19
CA LEU A 180 -2.43 -21.77 9.19
C LEU A 180 -1.79 -23.07 9.67
N LYS A 181 -0.64 -23.01 10.35
CA LYS A 181 0.00 -24.17 10.95
C LYS A 181 -0.78 -24.79 12.13
N GLU A 182 -1.59 -23.99 12.80
CA GLU A 182 -2.43 -24.38 13.94
C GLU A 182 -3.85 -24.82 13.51
N ALA A 183 -4.21 -24.66 12.22
CA ALA A 183 -5.53 -24.97 11.72
C ALA A 183 -5.94 -26.42 11.98
N THR A 184 -7.13 -26.60 12.55
CA THR A 184 -7.63 -27.90 13.03
C THR A 184 -7.92 -28.88 11.90
N GLY A 185 -8.16 -28.40 10.67
CA GLY A 185 -8.44 -29.23 9.49
C GLY A 185 -7.20 -29.69 8.72
N LEU A 186 -6.01 -29.18 9.06
CA LEU A 186 -4.79 -29.53 8.36
C LEU A 186 -4.24 -30.85 8.92
N THR A 187 -4.34 -31.93 8.15
CA THR A 187 -3.72 -33.20 8.53
C THR A 187 -2.21 -33.09 8.39
N ARG A 188 -1.50 -33.17 9.50
CA ARG A 188 -0.04 -33.13 9.52
C ARG A 188 0.49 -34.53 9.27
N PHE A 189 1.04 -34.78 8.12
CA PHE A 189 1.82 -35.97 7.87
C PHE A 189 3.22 -35.78 8.45
N VAL A 190 3.54 -36.58 9.45
CA VAL A 190 4.89 -36.66 9.97
C VAL A 190 5.56 -37.81 9.23
N GLU A 191 6.38 -37.50 8.23
CA GLU A 191 7.30 -38.51 7.68
C GLU A 191 8.46 -38.66 8.63
N THR A 192 8.46 -39.78 9.33
CA THR A 192 9.65 -40.26 10.07
C THR A 192 10.50 -41.06 9.11
N ALA A 193 11.48 -40.42 8.46
CA ALA A 193 12.55 -41.16 7.80
C ALA A 193 13.36 -41.92 8.87
N GLU A 194 13.65 -43.19 8.62
CA GLU A 194 14.48 -44.03 9.52
C GLU A 194 15.79 -43.27 9.83
N GLY A 195 15.98 -42.93 11.10
CA GLY A 195 17.19 -42.30 11.62
C GLY A 195 17.13 -40.77 11.79
N PHE A 196 16.11 -40.06 11.35
CA PHE A 196 15.97 -38.60 11.52
C PHE A 196 14.75 -38.26 12.40
N ARG A 197 14.98 -37.61 13.54
CA ARG A 197 13.92 -37.20 14.48
C ARG A 197 13.44 -35.76 14.25
N GLY A 198 13.51 -35.23 13.04
CA GLY A 198 13.06 -33.88 12.71
C GLY A 198 11.63 -33.88 12.16
N VAL A 199 10.75 -33.08 12.75
CA VAL A 199 9.43 -32.80 12.19
C VAL A 199 9.50 -31.48 11.43
N ASP A 200 9.43 -31.54 10.10
CA ASP A 200 9.32 -30.32 9.29
C ASP A 200 7.85 -29.84 9.30
N ARG A 201 7.64 -28.62 9.79
CA ARG A 201 6.33 -27.95 9.86
C ARG A 201 6.20 -26.82 8.85
N ASN A 202 7.04 -26.81 7.84
CA ASN A 202 7.02 -25.78 6.81
C ASN A 202 5.92 -26.07 5.77
N ILE A 203 5.01 -25.11 5.55
CA ILE A 203 3.98 -25.17 4.52
C ILE A 203 4.44 -24.29 3.35
N ALA A 204 5.25 -24.85 2.48
CA ALA A 204 5.75 -24.12 1.31
C ALA A 204 4.67 -23.95 0.22
N ARG A 205 3.70 -24.86 0.16
CA ARG A 205 2.57 -24.83 -0.78
C ARG A 205 1.31 -25.36 -0.12
N LEU A 206 0.17 -24.75 -0.44
CA LEU A 206 -1.16 -25.21 -0.09
C LEU A 206 -2.05 -25.08 -1.32
N ASP A 207 -2.74 -26.15 -1.71
CA ASP A 207 -3.63 -26.24 -2.87
C ASP A 207 -2.99 -25.73 -4.19
N GLY A 208 -1.68 -25.99 -4.37
CA GLY A 208 -0.90 -25.56 -5.52
C GLY A 208 -0.29 -24.16 -5.39
N VAL A 209 -0.79 -23.33 -4.50
CA VAL A 209 -0.32 -21.95 -4.29
C VAL A 209 0.95 -21.94 -3.44
N ARG A 210 1.99 -21.24 -3.93
CA ARG A 210 3.24 -21.03 -3.19
C ARG A 210 3.04 -19.99 -2.09
N ILE A 211 3.40 -20.34 -0.86
CA ILE A 211 3.32 -19.44 0.30
C ILE A 211 4.73 -19.00 0.69
N MET A 212 4.87 -17.70 0.97
CA MET A 212 6.10 -17.11 1.51
C MET A 212 5.75 -16.21 2.70
N GLU A 213 6.51 -16.35 3.78
CA GLU A 213 6.39 -15.45 4.94
C GLU A 213 7.11 -14.12 4.64
N VAL A 214 6.46 -13.02 5.02
CA VAL A 214 6.98 -11.66 4.90
C VAL A 214 6.85 -10.95 6.25
N PRO A 215 7.86 -10.23 6.74
CA PRO A 215 7.79 -9.50 7.99
C PRO A 215 6.57 -8.57 8.05
N SER A 216 5.98 -8.45 9.24
CA SER A 216 4.72 -7.70 9.43
C SER A 216 4.86 -6.20 9.17
N ASP A 217 6.05 -5.64 9.34
CA ASP A 217 6.37 -4.23 9.04
C ASP A 217 6.37 -3.94 7.54
N MET A 218 6.68 -4.94 6.69
CA MET A 218 6.64 -4.85 5.22
C MET A 218 5.25 -5.13 4.62
N MET A 219 4.26 -5.48 5.44
CA MET A 219 2.92 -5.83 5.01
C MET A 219 1.90 -4.84 5.57
N LYS A 220 2.02 -3.56 5.18
CA LYS A 220 1.11 -2.48 5.56
C LYS A 220 0.47 -1.83 4.35
N THR A 221 -0.70 -1.23 4.55
CA THR A 221 -1.46 -0.58 3.46
C THR A 221 -0.93 0.79 3.07
N ALA A 222 -0.18 1.45 3.95
CA ALA A 222 0.35 2.79 3.70
C ALA A 222 1.74 2.96 4.32
N TYR A 223 2.61 3.68 3.58
CA TYR A 223 3.94 4.06 4.01
C TYR A 223 4.20 5.53 3.68
N ASP A 224 5.08 6.14 4.44
CA ASP A 224 5.65 7.45 4.14
C ASP A 224 7.02 7.26 3.48
N PHE A 225 7.12 7.78 2.26
CA PHE A 225 8.34 7.72 1.44
C PHE A 225 9.04 9.07 1.33
N THR A 226 8.77 10.01 2.21
CA THR A 226 9.37 11.36 2.15
C THR A 226 10.88 11.30 2.36
N ASN A 227 11.36 10.50 3.31
CA ASN A 227 12.78 10.32 3.60
C ASN A 227 13.10 8.86 3.96
N GLY A 228 13.44 8.07 2.94
CA GLY A 228 13.49 6.62 3.06
C GLY A 228 12.09 6.01 3.09
N TRP A 229 11.87 5.02 3.95
CA TRP A 229 10.56 4.41 4.16
C TRP A 229 10.21 4.37 5.65
N ALA A 230 8.97 4.64 5.96
CA ALA A 230 8.41 4.53 7.30
C ALA A 230 6.94 4.08 7.22
N ILE A 231 6.42 3.47 8.27
CA ILE A 231 5.01 3.11 8.32
C ILE A 231 4.18 4.39 8.39
N GLY A 232 3.24 4.56 7.46
CA GLY A 232 2.36 5.72 7.39
C GLY A 232 1.35 5.75 8.54
N GLY A 233 0.92 6.96 8.93
CA GLY A 233 -0.19 7.11 9.87
C GLY A 233 -1.46 6.45 9.34
N GLY A 234 -2.17 5.71 10.19
CA GLY A 234 -3.39 4.98 9.81
C GLY A 234 -3.18 3.75 8.91
N ALA A 235 -1.95 3.26 8.78
CA ALA A 235 -1.64 2.06 8.01
C ALA A 235 -2.21 0.80 8.66
N ASN A 236 -3.03 0.05 7.91
CA ASN A 236 -3.59 -1.23 8.36
C ASN A 236 -2.63 -2.39 8.10
N GLN A 237 -2.73 -3.42 8.94
CA GLN A 237 -1.97 -4.64 8.74
C GLN A 237 -2.60 -5.47 7.62
N ILE A 238 -1.81 -5.82 6.63
CA ILE A 238 -2.15 -6.81 5.63
C ILE A 238 -1.76 -8.18 6.20
N GLY A 239 -2.70 -9.09 6.28
CA GLY A 239 -2.46 -10.45 6.76
C GLY A 239 -1.87 -11.35 5.69
N ALA A 240 -2.49 -11.35 4.51
CA ALA A 240 -2.06 -12.12 3.37
C ALA A 240 -2.39 -11.38 2.06
N ILE A 241 -1.54 -11.55 1.05
CA ILE A 241 -1.78 -11.08 -0.33
C ILE A 241 -1.63 -12.28 -1.25
N LEU A 242 -2.68 -12.56 -2.03
CA LEU A 242 -2.65 -13.51 -3.13
C LEU A 242 -2.60 -12.73 -4.43
N TYR A 243 -1.75 -13.13 -5.35
CA TYR A 243 -1.65 -12.45 -6.64
C TYR A 243 -1.19 -13.38 -7.76
N ASP A 244 -1.66 -13.11 -8.98
CA ASP A 244 -1.06 -13.63 -10.20
C ASP A 244 -0.01 -12.63 -10.69
N PRO A 245 1.29 -13.02 -10.80
CA PRO A 245 2.33 -12.13 -11.29
C PRO A 245 2.02 -11.48 -12.64
N SER A 246 1.22 -12.14 -13.49
CA SER A 246 0.85 -11.58 -14.80
C SER A 246 -0.20 -10.48 -14.76
N ALA A 247 -0.80 -10.22 -13.60
CA ALA A 247 -1.72 -9.09 -13.42
C ALA A 247 -1.01 -7.76 -13.21
N LEU A 248 0.31 -7.81 -12.97
CA LEU A 248 1.13 -6.67 -12.60
C LEU A 248 2.18 -6.34 -13.64
N ALA A 249 2.52 -5.07 -13.71
CA ALA A 249 3.70 -4.56 -14.36
C ALA A 249 4.47 -3.66 -13.38
N ALA A 250 5.68 -4.06 -13.01
CA ALA A 250 6.54 -3.33 -12.08
C ALA A 250 7.90 -3.01 -12.72
N PRO A 251 7.96 -2.06 -13.69
CA PRO A 251 9.20 -1.70 -14.35
C PRO A 251 10.10 -0.86 -13.46
N ILE A 252 11.37 -1.20 -13.41
CA ILE A 252 12.44 -0.30 -13.00
C ILE A 252 13.01 0.30 -14.28
N VAL A 253 12.75 1.57 -14.52
CA VAL A 253 13.02 2.20 -15.82
C VAL A 253 14.41 2.80 -15.89
N TYR A 254 14.86 3.37 -14.79
CA TYR A 254 16.15 4.02 -14.67
C TYR A 254 16.80 3.54 -13.38
N ASP A 255 18.01 3.10 -13.48
CA ASP A 255 18.86 2.73 -12.34
C ASP A 255 20.29 3.07 -12.74
N THR A 256 20.79 4.19 -12.26
CA THR A 256 22.09 4.69 -12.61
C THR A 256 22.87 5.03 -11.35
N SER A 257 24.03 4.43 -11.23
CA SER A 257 25.00 4.75 -10.19
C SER A 257 26.26 5.37 -10.79
N MET A 258 26.78 6.40 -10.16
CA MET A 258 27.98 7.09 -10.58
C MET A 258 28.93 7.21 -9.40
N ILE A 259 30.19 6.86 -9.62
CA ILE A 259 31.29 7.05 -8.67
C ILE A 259 32.28 8.04 -9.26
N SER A 260 32.54 9.12 -8.55
CA SER A 260 33.59 10.10 -8.93
C SER A 260 34.81 9.96 -8.01
N ALA A 261 35.98 9.78 -8.65
CA ALA A 261 37.24 9.76 -7.92
C ALA A 261 37.56 11.13 -7.29
N PRO A 262 38.41 11.17 -6.27
CA PRO A 262 38.84 12.42 -5.63
C PRO A 262 39.38 13.43 -6.63
N THR A 263 38.84 14.63 -6.63
CA THR A 263 39.25 15.76 -7.48
C THR A 263 39.42 17.02 -6.63
N ALA A 264 40.01 18.07 -7.20
CA ALA A 264 40.07 19.36 -6.53
C ALA A 264 38.66 19.96 -6.27
N GLN A 265 37.68 19.66 -7.14
CA GLN A 265 36.29 20.11 -6.97
C GLN A 265 35.59 19.37 -5.83
N SER A 266 35.84 18.07 -5.67
CA SER A 266 35.31 17.28 -4.55
C SER A 266 36.12 17.45 -3.26
N LYS A 267 37.12 18.34 -3.24
CA LYS A 267 38.04 18.56 -2.11
C LYS A 267 38.71 17.27 -1.66
N GLY A 268 39.12 16.43 -2.62
CA GLY A 268 39.80 15.18 -2.35
C GLY A 268 38.90 14.02 -1.88
N LYS A 269 37.59 14.15 -1.95
CA LYS A 269 36.65 13.14 -1.50
C LYS A 269 36.10 12.29 -2.66
N TRP A 270 35.77 11.05 -2.37
CA TRP A 270 34.98 10.20 -3.25
C TRP A 270 33.53 10.63 -3.18
N LEU A 271 32.88 10.76 -4.33
CA LEU A 271 31.45 11.05 -4.44
C LEU A 271 30.76 9.85 -5.03
N TYR A 272 29.63 9.46 -4.44
CA TYR A 272 28.74 8.45 -4.97
C TYR A 272 27.36 9.08 -5.14
N TYR A 273 26.77 8.85 -6.29
CA TYR A 273 25.42 9.29 -6.64
C TYR A 273 24.67 8.13 -7.27
N GLU A 274 23.45 7.88 -6.83
CA GLU A 274 22.55 6.88 -7.38
C GLU A 274 21.17 7.51 -7.59
N ARG A 275 20.56 7.20 -8.72
CA ARG A 275 19.18 7.57 -9.02
C ARG A 275 18.46 6.40 -9.63
N TYR A 276 17.27 6.11 -9.14
CA TYR A 276 16.43 5.02 -9.63
C TYR A 276 14.98 5.48 -9.72
N TYR A 277 14.31 4.97 -10.77
CA TYR A 277 12.97 5.37 -11.13
C TYR A 277 12.13 4.14 -11.41
N TYR A 278 11.03 3.97 -10.68
CA TYR A 278 10.19 2.79 -10.75
C TYR A 278 8.72 3.08 -10.49
N GLY A 279 7.85 2.13 -10.85
CA GLY A 279 6.43 2.17 -10.58
C GLY A 279 5.85 0.76 -10.56
N VAL A 280 4.67 0.63 -9.99
CA VAL A 280 3.89 -0.60 -9.97
C VAL A 280 2.52 -0.31 -10.52
N PHE A 281 2.09 -1.07 -11.51
CA PHE A 281 0.82 -0.89 -12.22
C PHE A 281 0.02 -2.18 -12.23
N ASN A 282 -1.28 -2.05 -12.10
CA ASN A 282 -2.22 -3.13 -12.31
C ASN A 282 -2.71 -3.09 -13.76
N LEU A 283 -2.71 -4.24 -14.44
CA LEU A 283 -3.26 -4.35 -15.80
C LEU A 283 -4.78 -4.44 -15.70
N MET A 284 -5.51 -3.42 -16.21
CA MET A 284 -6.96 -3.28 -16.10
C MET A 284 -7.72 -4.58 -16.43
N GLN A 285 -7.33 -5.29 -17.49
CA GLN A 285 -7.97 -6.53 -17.91
C GLN A 285 -7.72 -7.72 -16.98
N ARG A 286 -6.75 -7.62 -16.09
CA ARG A 286 -6.33 -8.66 -15.14
C ARG A 286 -6.39 -8.18 -13.69
N GLY A 287 -7.03 -7.04 -13.45
CA GLY A 287 -7.03 -6.36 -12.15
C GLY A 287 -7.54 -7.20 -10.99
N ALA A 288 -8.51 -8.07 -11.25
CA ALA A 288 -9.02 -9.02 -10.27
C ALA A 288 -8.00 -10.10 -9.85
N GLY A 289 -6.82 -10.16 -10.50
CA GLY A 289 -5.74 -11.11 -10.17
C GLY A 289 -4.99 -10.81 -8.88
N ILE A 290 -5.48 -9.88 -8.07
CA ILE A 290 -4.89 -9.49 -6.79
C ILE A 290 -5.96 -9.53 -5.72
N PHE A 291 -5.65 -10.21 -4.62
CA PHE A 291 -6.54 -10.34 -3.47
C PHE A 291 -5.76 -10.08 -2.18
N ALA A 292 -6.35 -9.37 -1.23
CA ALA A 292 -5.72 -9.06 0.05
C ALA A 292 -6.66 -9.40 1.22
N ALA A 293 -6.18 -10.23 2.13
CA ALA A 293 -6.78 -10.39 3.44
C ALA A 293 -6.10 -9.41 4.40
N MET A 294 -6.84 -8.47 4.93
CA MET A 294 -6.32 -7.46 5.84
C MET A 294 -7.25 -7.28 7.03
N ALA A 295 -6.69 -6.84 8.16
CA ALA A 295 -7.53 -6.46 9.29
C ALA A 295 -8.54 -5.41 8.80
N ALA A 296 -9.79 -5.55 9.24
CA ALA A 296 -10.81 -4.55 8.93
C ALA A 296 -10.24 -3.18 9.33
N PRO A 297 -10.16 -2.22 8.40
CA PRO A 297 -9.65 -0.92 8.75
C PRO A 297 -10.58 -0.34 9.82
N SER A 298 -10.01 0.04 10.95
CA SER A 298 -10.77 0.72 11.99
C SER A 298 -11.20 2.09 11.50
N LEU A 299 -12.42 2.48 11.83
CA LEU A 299 -12.88 3.83 11.59
C LEU A 299 -11.94 4.81 12.32
N GLY A 300 -11.33 5.73 11.58
CA GLY A 300 -10.48 6.76 12.16
C GLY A 300 -11.31 7.67 13.09
N THR A 301 -10.70 8.20 14.14
CA THR A 301 -11.34 9.10 15.08
C THR A 301 -11.03 10.55 14.71
N LEU A 302 -12.07 11.39 14.63
CA LEU A 302 -11.94 12.83 14.51
C LEU A 302 -12.31 13.47 15.85
N THR A 303 -11.52 14.42 16.32
CA THR A 303 -11.88 15.31 17.42
C THR A 303 -12.61 16.50 16.82
N VAL A 304 -13.91 16.60 17.07
CA VAL A 304 -14.74 17.74 16.65
C VAL A 304 -14.90 18.68 17.84
N THR A 305 -14.72 19.97 17.62
CA THR A 305 -14.92 21.00 18.63
C THR A 305 -15.85 22.10 18.09
N SER A 306 -16.67 22.65 18.96
CA SER A 306 -17.55 23.77 18.68
C SER A 306 -17.23 24.91 19.60
N VAL A 307 -17.06 26.11 19.08
CA VAL A 307 -16.88 27.34 19.87
C VAL A 307 -17.81 28.45 19.34
N ALA A 308 -18.16 29.40 20.19
CA ALA A 308 -18.95 30.56 19.78
C ALA A 308 -18.25 31.31 18.65
N GLY A 309 -19.02 31.69 17.62
CA GLY A 309 -18.54 32.56 16.57
C GLY A 309 -18.39 34.00 17.02
N THR A 310 -17.58 34.78 16.34
CA THR A 310 -17.28 36.18 16.70
C THR A 310 -17.95 37.22 15.82
N VAL A 311 -18.57 36.77 14.71
CA VAL A 311 -19.05 37.69 13.66
C VAL A 311 -20.52 38.14 13.88
N ALA A 312 -21.40 37.20 14.21
CA ALA A 312 -22.81 37.50 14.43
C ALA A 312 -23.39 36.66 15.56
N SER A 313 -24.47 37.19 16.21
CA SER A 313 -25.20 36.44 17.25
C SER A 313 -25.77 35.15 16.66
N GLY A 314 -25.50 34.03 17.33
CA GLY A 314 -25.92 32.71 16.89
C GLY A 314 -24.95 31.98 15.97
N ASP A 315 -23.80 32.56 15.65
CA ASP A 315 -22.77 31.89 14.89
C ASP A 315 -21.94 30.92 15.74
N SER A 316 -21.52 29.82 15.13
CA SER A 316 -20.70 28.82 15.79
C SER A 316 -19.54 28.38 14.85
N VAL A 317 -18.36 28.19 15.41
CA VAL A 317 -17.19 27.71 14.66
C VAL A 317 -16.94 26.26 15.01
N ILE A 318 -17.01 25.41 13.99
CA ILE A 318 -16.74 23.97 14.09
C ILE A 318 -15.34 23.69 13.56
N THR A 319 -14.55 22.98 14.36
CA THR A 319 -13.21 22.55 13.97
C THR A 319 -13.11 21.04 14.09
N ALA A 320 -12.61 20.38 13.04
CA ALA A 320 -12.29 18.95 13.03
C ALA A 320 -10.77 18.74 13.02
N LYS A 321 -10.27 17.87 13.86
CA LYS A 321 -8.85 17.45 13.93
C LYS A 321 -8.76 15.93 13.93
N GLY A 322 -7.72 15.39 13.34
CA GLY A 322 -7.45 13.95 13.26
C GLY A 322 -6.16 13.67 12.52
N GLU A 323 -5.72 12.43 12.53
CA GLU A 323 -4.45 12.01 11.88
C GLU A 323 -4.38 12.31 10.38
N LEU A 324 -5.54 12.28 9.70
CA LEU A 324 -5.66 12.56 8.27
C LEU A 324 -6.00 14.03 7.96
N ILE A 325 -5.94 14.90 8.96
CA ILE A 325 -6.17 16.34 8.82
C ILE A 325 -4.89 17.08 9.21
N GLY A 326 -4.33 17.83 8.26
CA GLY A 326 -3.11 18.60 8.49
C GLY A 326 -3.28 19.73 9.51
N LEU A 327 -2.17 20.30 9.97
CA LEU A 327 -2.15 21.41 10.92
C LEU A 327 -2.93 22.66 10.44
N THR A 328 -3.05 22.85 9.14
CA THR A 328 -3.83 23.92 8.50
C THR A 328 -5.33 23.64 8.47
N GLY A 329 -5.78 22.47 8.94
CA GLY A 329 -7.17 22.03 8.88
C GLY A 329 -7.56 21.39 7.54
N ALA A 330 -6.67 21.33 6.56
CA ALA A 330 -6.94 20.66 5.29
C ALA A 330 -6.84 19.14 5.43
N PRO A 331 -7.80 18.36 4.89
CA PRO A 331 -7.70 16.90 4.83
C PRO A 331 -6.58 16.46 3.90
N ALA A 332 -6.05 15.26 4.09
CA ALA A 332 -5.07 14.66 3.20
C ALA A 332 -5.62 14.57 1.75
N ASN A 333 -4.72 14.53 0.77
CA ASN A 333 -5.09 14.55 -0.66
C ASN A 333 -6.15 13.51 -1.02
N GLY A 334 -7.18 13.96 -1.75
CA GLY A 334 -8.29 13.11 -2.20
C GLY A 334 -9.39 12.91 -1.16
N LEU A 335 -9.20 13.32 0.09
CA LEU A 335 -10.20 13.22 1.14
C LEU A 335 -11.02 14.51 1.23
N LYS A 336 -12.29 14.36 1.65
CA LYS A 336 -13.21 15.47 1.88
C LYS A 336 -13.85 15.38 3.25
N LEU A 337 -14.04 16.50 3.89
CA LEU A 337 -14.79 16.61 5.13
C LEU A 337 -16.26 16.89 4.80
N TYR A 338 -17.15 16.16 5.47
CA TYR A 338 -18.59 16.40 5.44
C TYR A 338 -19.10 16.61 6.84
N TYR A 339 -19.98 17.57 7.00
CA TYR A 339 -20.63 17.83 8.28
C TYR A 339 -22.15 17.68 8.16
N SER A 340 -22.78 17.36 9.26
CA SER A 340 -24.23 17.43 9.42
C SER A 340 -24.56 18.10 10.74
N ALA A 341 -25.48 19.06 10.72
CA ALA A 341 -25.98 19.73 11.88
C ALA A 341 -27.47 19.42 12.07
N GLY A 342 -27.87 18.94 13.24
CA GLY A 342 -29.22 18.48 13.49
C GLY A 342 -29.60 18.54 14.99
N ASN A 343 -30.82 18.12 15.30
CA ASN A 343 -31.36 18.17 16.65
C ASN A 343 -31.02 16.93 17.50
N ALA A 344 -30.30 15.94 16.92
CA ALA A 344 -29.98 14.68 17.60
C ALA A 344 -28.49 14.46 17.71
N SER A 345 -28.02 14.06 18.90
CA SER A 345 -26.65 13.65 19.16
C SER A 345 -26.27 12.30 18.51
N THR A 346 -27.23 11.57 17.95
CA THR A 346 -27.11 10.19 17.47
C THR A 346 -26.85 10.08 15.97
N VAL A 347 -26.51 11.17 15.30
CA VAL A 347 -26.33 11.21 13.82
C VAL A 347 -25.20 10.30 13.33
N ILE A 348 -24.31 9.87 14.22
CA ILE A 348 -23.13 9.05 13.86
C ILE A 348 -23.30 7.56 14.24
N THR A 349 -24.44 7.14 14.76
CA THR A 349 -24.63 5.72 15.10
C THR A 349 -24.62 4.84 13.85
N GLY A 350 -23.76 3.80 13.88
CA GLY A 350 -23.66 2.84 12.81
C GLY A 350 -22.68 3.22 11.68
N VAL A 351 -21.86 4.25 11.86
CA VAL A 351 -20.78 4.57 10.89
C VAL A 351 -19.70 3.50 11.00
N THR A 352 -19.40 2.89 9.87
CA THR A 352 -18.29 1.92 9.74
C THR A 352 -17.30 2.41 8.70
N TYR A 353 -16.06 2.00 8.83
CA TYR A 353 -15.06 2.28 7.81
C TYR A 353 -15.50 1.68 6.45
N GLY A 354 -15.34 2.46 5.38
CA GLY A 354 -15.75 2.05 4.04
C GLY A 354 -17.27 2.06 3.81
N GLY A 355 -18.07 2.36 4.83
CA GLY A 355 -19.52 2.56 4.69
C GLY A 355 -19.85 3.91 4.04
N SER A 356 -21.12 4.06 3.65
CA SER A 356 -21.65 5.35 3.19
C SER A 356 -21.90 6.28 4.37
N LEU A 357 -22.03 7.59 4.10
CA LEU A 357 -22.50 8.54 5.08
C LEU A 357 -23.87 8.10 5.66
N PRO A 358 -24.08 8.22 6.98
CA PRO A 358 -25.32 7.75 7.62
C PRO A 358 -26.57 8.37 7.00
N GLY A 359 -27.57 7.53 6.74
CA GLY A 359 -28.87 7.99 6.26
C GLY A 359 -29.64 8.76 7.32
N GLY A 360 -30.59 9.59 6.88
CA GLY A 360 -31.43 10.40 7.77
C GLY A 360 -30.85 11.74 8.21
N ALA A 361 -29.63 12.05 7.80
CA ALA A 361 -29.00 13.36 8.02
C ALA A 361 -28.65 14.04 6.68
N ASN A 362 -28.75 15.36 6.66
CA ASN A 362 -28.29 16.14 5.51
C ASN A 362 -26.78 16.41 5.64
N TRP A 363 -26.00 15.75 4.83
CA TRP A 363 -24.54 15.93 4.80
C TRP A 363 -24.16 17.00 3.80
N THR A 364 -23.37 17.96 4.25
CA THR A 364 -22.84 19.04 3.43
C THR A 364 -21.32 18.99 3.45
N GLU A 365 -20.67 19.20 2.30
CA GLU A 365 -19.22 19.28 2.22
C GLU A 365 -18.71 20.48 3.02
N MET A 366 -17.74 20.22 3.89
CA MET A 366 -17.08 21.23 4.71
C MET A 366 -15.92 21.83 3.91
N THR A 367 -16.18 22.97 3.26
CA THR A 367 -15.22 23.61 2.33
C THR A 367 -14.10 24.37 3.04
N ALA A 368 -14.22 24.59 4.34
CA ALA A 368 -13.20 25.20 5.19
C ALA A 368 -13.16 24.49 6.55
N ASN A 369 -12.00 24.40 7.17
CA ASN A 369 -11.82 23.87 8.49
C ASN A 369 -10.79 24.75 9.24
N PRO A 370 -11.21 25.61 10.17
CA PRO A 370 -12.55 25.75 10.79
C PRO A 370 -13.67 26.22 9.87
N LEU A 371 -14.90 25.77 10.12
CA LEU A 371 -16.11 26.20 9.41
C LEU A 371 -17.02 27.03 10.32
N THR A 372 -17.47 28.18 9.85
CA THR A 372 -18.48 28.99 10.55
C THR A 372 -19.89 28.57 10.13
N LEU A 373 -20.69 28.13 11.10
CA LEU A 373 -22.12 27.87 10.91
C LEU A 373 -22.89 29.07 11.39
N ASN A 374 -23.62 29.71 10.49
CA ASN A 374 -24.37 30.94 10.80
C ASN A 374 -25.73 30.62 11.42
N SER A 375 -26.22 31.52 12.27
CA SER A 375 -27.57 31.53 12.82
C SER A 375 -28.01 30.21 13.47
N GLN A 376 -27.15 29.61 14.27
CA GLN A 376 -27.46 28.34 14.93
C GLN A 376 -28.41 28.56 16.12
N THR A 377 -29.25 27.54 16.40
CA THR A 377 -30.14 27.52 17.56
C THR A 377 -29.58 26.62 18.66
N ALA A 378 -29.89 26.90 19.94
CA ALA A 378 -29.45 26.06 21.05
C ALA A 378 -29.99 24.62 20.94
N GLY A 379 -29.21 23.64 21.43
CA GLY A 379 -29.59 22.23 21.44
C GLY A 379 -29.39 21.52 20.12
N LYS A 380 -28.68 22.12 19.15
CA LYS A 380 -28.22 21.41 17.93
C LYS A 380 -26.88 20.76 18.16
N TYR A 381 -26.70 19.67 17.45
CA TYR A 381 -25.44 18.90 17.41
C TYR A 381 -24.85 18.93 16.03
N CYS A 382 -23.52 19.00 15.95
CA CYS A 382 -22.77 18.90 14.70
C CYS A 382 -21.85 17.68 14.75
N CYS A 383 -21.86 16.89 13.71
CA CYS A 383 -20.92 15.80 13.51
C CYS A 383 -20.15 15.99 12.19
N VAL A 384 -18.94 15.46 12.15
CA VAL A 384 -18.07 15.55 10.99
C VAL A 384 -17.57 14.16 10.62
N CYS A 385 -17.62 13.86 9.33
CA CYS A 385 -17.05 12.65 8.76
C CYS A 385 -16.01 13.01 7.71
N LEU A 386 -14.92 12.25 7.66
CA LEU A 386 -13.94 12.32 6.60
C LEU A 386 -14.23 11.19 5.59
N VAL A 387 -14.27 11.52 4.32
CA VAL A 387 -14.75 10.66 3.24
C VAL A 387 -13.72 10.58 2.12
N ASN A 388 -13.47 9.37 1.63
CA ASN A 388 -12.73 9.12 0.41
C ASN A 388 -13.71 8.69 -0.69
N GLY A 389 -13.90 9.54 -1.70
CA GLY A 389 -14.95 9.34 -2.70
C GLY A 389 -16.35 9.29 -2.07
N SER A 390 -16.95 8.11 -1.94
CA SER A 390 -18.25 7.88 -1.27
C SER A 390 -18.16 7.12 0.05
N LYS A 391 -16.95 6.77 0.50
CA LYS A 391 -16.70 5.87 1.64
C LYS A 391 -16.17 6.64 2.85
N VAL A 392 -16.77 6.43 4.02
CA VAL A 392 -16.31 7.06 5.26
C VAL A 392 -15.03 6.39 5.73
N VAL A 393 -14.01 7.21 6.05
CA VAL A 393 -12.70 6.74 6.56
C VAL A 393 -12.44 7.14 8.00
N ALA A 394 -13.04 8.25 8.44
CA ALA A 394 -12.99 8.68 9.84
C ALA A 394 -14.26 9.43 10.23
N ALA A 395 -14.64 9.38 11.49
CA ALA A 395 -15.79 10.10 12.02
C ALA A 395 -15.49 10.67 13.40
N GLY A 396 -16.09 11.82 13.71
CA GLY A 396 -16.05 12.45 15.01
C GLY A 396 -17.38 12.31 15.74
N GLU A 397 -17.33 12.21 17.06
CA GLU A 397 -18.55 12.22 17.87
C GLU A 397 -19.33 13.53 17.67
N ALA A 398 -20.66 13.46 17.81
CA ALA A 398 -21.51 14.61 17.70
C ALA A 398 -21.25 15.59 18.86
N VAL A 399 -20.97 16.83 18.54
CA VAL A 399 -20.66 17.89 19.46
C VAL A 399 -21.84 18.85 19.51
N GLU A 400 -22.27 19.26 20.73
CA GLU A 400 -23.28 20.33 20.89
C GLU A 400 -22.73 21.64 20.31
N VAL A 401 -23.56 22.29 19.50
CA VAL A 401 -23.19 23.55 18.84
C VAL A 401 -23.21 24.68 19.82
N VAL A 402 -22.05 25.24 20.16
CA VAL A 402 -21.90 26.44 21.01
C VAL A 402 -22.09 27.67 20.13
N LYS A 403 -23.03 28.51 20.46
CA LYS A 403 -23.35 29.75 19.76
C LYS A 403 -22.80 30.98 20.44
N ALA A 404 -22.55 32.03 19.68
CA ALA A 404 -22.20 33.36 20.18
C ALA A 404 -23.40 34.02 20.93
#